data_36efb13cedcf89c7e6bf7fd6262fc0db
#
_entry.id   36efb13cedcf89c7e6bf7fd6262fc0db
#
_cell.length_a   1.000
_cell.length_b   1.000
_cell.length_c   1.000
_cell.angle_alpha   90.00
_cell.angle_beta   90.00
_cell.angle_gamma   90.00
#
_symmetry.space_group_name_H-M   'P 1'
#
loop_
_entity.id
_entity.type
_entity.pdbx_description
1 polymer ?
#
loop_
_entity_poly.entity_id
_entity_poly.type
_entity_poly.pdbx_seq_one_letter_code
_entity_poly.pdbx_strand_id
1 'polypeptide(L)'
;MAEPTERDPLIQKPTVFTDADSASRGEPATKQRLGPLEISASNRRGILAGIWLGTFLGVLTLVPTMMPSISSEFQKFHLASWLGTAYLLATCTFTPLYGRLSNVMGRRGANHTAIAFTAIGTVMCGLSRNMESLIAARFIAGIGGGGLFTTATIIVSDMYTLRNRGLVHGVASCFNGLGMGLGGPFGGLITDLLGWRAAFLLQIPLFVFALILIQYNIRYVTPGKSKGTMEMLKRIDYLGSLTLLVALGSPLFFLSARYNESLPWSEARVITPLILAIVFILGFLGVELFLAKEPVLAPGMLQQKVPVLVGASNFLVGACNFSVTYFYPMWFQVVMLQSASTAGMHLMPNSVSMSIGSLFAGWMMHSTGRYKRINLIFGIFPFIGTTLISRLREDSGPIHSWLSIIPLGFGNAVALHTMLIALLAHLPESHMAVGTGFAQLFRGIGQVLGVAISSAIFQSRLDAELRKRFHVPDAENLIRQIRRNSNYIRELPSEQQAYARDSYALALKTVYIFAACLTISAYLVRLPIPDQDLDKAHARQRAQAEARRNSTAEVATTNAVASTSTGSGLPTPEYPARSPTETETEPEEPAA
;
A
#
# COMPACT_ATOMS: atom_id res chain seq x y z
N MET A 1 -10.83 -51.67 22.56
CA MET A 1 -11.09 -50.24 22.40
C MET A 1 -10.05 -49.75 21.40
N ALA A 2 -10.43 -49.57 20.14
CA ALA A 2 -9.56 -49.17 19.06
C ALA A 2 -9.68 -47.63 18.87
N GLU A 3 -8.55 -46.94 18.85
CA GLU A 3 -8.46 -45.53 18.51
C GLU A 3 -8.90 -45.30 17.06
N PRO A 4 -9.65 -44.23 16.76
CA PRO A 4 -10.00 -43.89 15.39
C PRO A 4 -8.80 -43.26 14.68
N THR A 5 -8.31 -43.93 13.65
CA THR A 5 -7.31 -43.47 12.70
C THR A 5 -7.85 -42.28 11.90
N GLU A 6 -7.20 -41.15 12.06
CA GLU A 6 -7.38 -39.89 11.35
C GLU A 6 -6.89 -40.02 9.90
N ARG A 7 -7.63 -40.69 9.03
CA ARG A 7 -7.42 -40.77 7.58
C ARG A 7 -8.75 -40.80 6.83
N ASP A 8 -9.57 -39.75 7.01
CA ASP A 8 -10.61 -39.47 6.05
C ASP A 8 -10.12 -38.30 5.16
N PRO A 9 -10.03 -38.52 3.83
CA PRO A 9 -9.66 -37.45 2.93
C PRO A 9 -10.83 -36.46 2.80
N LEU A 10 -10.67 -35.26 3.36
CA LEU A 10 -11.53 -34.11 3.10
C LEU A 10 -11.35 -33.62 1.63
N ILE A 11 -11.49 -34.55 0.69
CA ILE A 11 -11.63 -34.24 -0.73
C ILE A 11 -13.11 -34.36 -1.03
N GLN A 12 -13.86 -33.27 -0.78
CA GLN A 12 -15.15 -33.11 -1.45
C GLN A 12 -14.90 -33.08 -2.95
N LYS A 13 -15.59 -33.99 -3.68
CA LYS A 13 -15.60 -34.02 -5.15
C LYS A 13 -15.80 -32.61 -5.70
N PRO A 14 -15.09 -32.21 -6.78
CA PRO A 14 -15.26 -30.89 -7.39
C PRO A 14 -16.73 -30.68 -7.75
N THR A 15 -17.33 -29.61 -7.26
CA THR A 15 -18.63 -29.16 -7.73
C THR A 15 -18.47 -28.62 -9.15
N VAL A 16 -18.81 -29.47 -10.10
CA VAL A 16 -18.84 -29.13 -11.53
C VAL A 16 -19.96 -28.11 -11.73
N PHE A 17 -19.62 -26.87 -12.02
CA PHE A 17 -20.57 -25.91 -12.55
C PHE A 17 -20.76 -26.24 -14.02
N THR A 18 -21.80 -27.00 -14.35
CA THR A 18 -22.30 -27.15 -15.71
C THR A 18 -23.26 -26.01 -16.00
N ASP A 19 -22.91 -25.13 -16.92
CA ASP A 19 -23.90 -24.29 -17.58
C ASP A 19 -24.81 -25.20 -18.38
N ALA A 20 -26.06 -25.31 -18.00
CA ALA A 20 -27.05 -26.20 -18.62
C ALA A 20 -27.40 -25.83 -20.07
N ASP A 21 -26.92 -24.68 -20.56
CA ASP A 21 -27.21 -24.15 -21.92
C ASP A 21 -26.15 -24.51 -22.98
N SER A 22 -25.03 -25.14 -22.62
CA SER A 22 -23.98 -25.48 -23.60
C SER A 22 -24.09 -26.91 -24.19
N ALA A 23 -25.06 -27.69 -23.73
CA ALA A 23 -25.21 -29.10 -24.16
C ALA A 23 -25.85 -29.26 -25.56
N SER A 24 -26.30 -28.18 -26.21
CA SER A 24 -26.99 -28.25 -27.51
C SER A 24 -26.16 -27.78 -28.73
N ARG A 25 -24.91 -27.35 -28.53
CA ARG A 25 -23.99 -27.01 -29.62
C ARG A 25 -22.69 -27.76 -29.42
N GLY A 26 -22.35 -28.65 -30.37
CA GLY A 26 -21.12 -29.46 -30.38
C GLY A 26 -19.84 -28.62 -30.48
N GLU A 27 -19.59 -27.74 -29.50
CA GLU A 27 -18.34 -27.01 -29.37
C GLU A 27 -17.31 -27.82 -28.60
N PRO A 28 -16.00 -27.74 -28.96
CA PRO A 28 -14.95 -28.49 -28.30
C PRO A 28 -14.91 -28.13 -26.82
N ALA A 29 -14.78 -29.15 -25.95
CA ALA A 29 -14.77 -29.08 -24.50
C ALA A 29 -14.03 -27.84 -23.97
N THR A 30 -14.79 -26.85 -23.50
CA THR A 30 -14.29 -25.62 -22.88
C THR A 30 -13.48 -26.05 -21.66
N LYS A 31 -12.19 -25.72 -21.62
CA LYS A 31 -11.29 -26.01 -20.49
C LYS A 31 -11.93 -25.52 -19.20
N GLN A 32 -12.30 -26.46 -18.32
CA GLN A 32 -12.88 -26.17 -17.00
C GLN A 32 -11.99 -25.13 -16.27
N ARG A 33 -12.56 -23.99 -15.94
CA ARG A 33 -11.87 -22.93 -15.20
C ARG A 33 -11.94 -23.28 -13.71
N LEU A 34 -10.81 -23.70 -13.15
CA LEU A 34 -10.66 -24.08 -11.75
C LEU A 34 -10.87 -22.92 -10.79
N GLY A 35 -11.44 -23.19 -9.62
CA GLY A 35 -11.51 -22.22 -8.51
C GLY A 35 -10.14 -21.94 -7.89
N PRO A 36 -9.98 -20.85 -7.10
CA PRO A 36 -8.68 -20.43 -6.55
C PRO A 36 -8.03 -21.44 -5.59
N LEU A 37 -8.80 -22.31 -4.96
CA LEU A 37 -8.29 -23.37 -4.06
C LEU A 37 -7.91 -24.68 -4.80
N GLU A 38 -8.37 -24.84 -6.03
CA GLU A 38 -8.18 -26.07 -6.86
C GLU A 38 -6.94 -25.99 -7.78
N ILE A 39 -6.16 -24.91 -7.67
CA ILE A 39 -4.98 -24.67 -8.50
C ILE A 39 -3.88 -25.66 -8.18
N SER A 40 -3.24 -26.24 -9.21
CA SER A 40 -2.09 -27.14 -9.05
C SER A 40 -0.95 -26.47 -8.28
N ALA A 41 -0.18 -27.26 -7.51
CA ALA A 41 0.96 -26.76 -6.74
C ALA A 41 2.01 -26.04 -7.61
N SER A 42 2.18 -26.48 -8.88
CA SER A 42 3.10 -25.84 -9.83
C SER A 42 2.62 -24.46 -10.23
N ASN A 43 1.36 -24.31 -10.64
CA ASN A 43 0.79 -23.00 -11.00
C ASN A 43 0.76 -22.05 -9.81
N ARG A 44 0.48 -22.55 -8.61
CA ARG A 44 0.52 -21.77 -7.37
C ARG A 44 1.91 -21.19 -7.10
N ARG A 45 2.97 -21.99 -7.25
CA ARG A 45 4.36 -21.53 -7.13
C ARG A 45 4.70 -20.48 -8.21
N GLY A 46 4.26 -20.69 -9.45
CA GLY A 46 4.46 -19.72 -10.54
C GLY A 46 3.75 -18.38 -10.28
N ILE A 47 2.53 -18.40 -9.73
CA ILE A 47 1.80 -17.19 -9.32
C ILE A 47 2.58 -16.44 -8.23
N LEU A 48 2.99 -17.15 -7.18
CA LEU A 48 3.74 -16.55 -6.06
C LEU A 48 5.06 -15.95 -6.54
N ALA A 49 5.81 -16.66 -7.38
CA ALA A 49 7.06 -16.14 -7.95
C ALA A 49 6.84 -14.84 -8.74
N GLY A 50 5.78 -14.78 -9.57
CA GLY A 50 5.45 -13.59 -10.35
C GLY A 50 5.06 -12.39 -9.49
N ILE A 51 4.18 -12.57 -8.50
CA ILE A 51 3.74 -11.48 -7.61
C ILE A 51 4.86 -11.03 -6.67
N TRP A 52 5.69 -11.94 -6.15
CA TRP A 52 6.81 -11.59 -5.26
C TRP A 52 7.93 -10.88 -6.02
N LEU A 53 8.24 -11.29 -7.25
CA LEU A 53 9.16 -10.57 -8.12
C LEU A 53 8.64 -9.16 -8.43
N GLY A 54 7.36 -9.01 -8.77
CA GLY A 54 6.73 -7.71 -8.99
C GLY A 54 6.80 -6.82 -7.75
N THR A 55 6.50 -7.35 -6.56
CA THR A 55 6.60 -6.58 -5.30
C THR A 55 8.04 -6.26 -4.93
N PHE A 56 9.00 -7.16 -5.14
CA PHE A 56 10.43 -6.90 -4.96
C PHE A 56 10.89 -5.71 -5.80
N LEU A 57 10.55 -5.69 -7.10
CA LEU A 57 10.91 -4.60 -8.01
C LEU A 57 10.22 -3.27 -7.63
N GLY A 58 8.96 -3.32 -7.23
CA GLY A 58 8.22 -2.12 -6.77
C GLY A 58 8.79 -1.49 -5.51
N VAL A 59 9.47 -2.28 -4.67
CA VAL A 59 10.09 -1.83 -3.41
C VAL A 59 11.59 -1.60 -3.55
N LEU A 60 12.20 -2.01 -4.64
CA LEU A 60 13.64 -1.81 -4.88
C LEU A 60 13.95 -0.29 -4.90
N THR A 61 14.16 0.24 -3.69
CA THR A 61 14.34 1.68 -3.47
C THR A 61 15.77 2.11 -3.80
N LEU A 62 16.06 2.27 -5.09
CA LEU A 62 17.34 2.80 -5.56
C LEU A 62 17.47 4.31 -5.29
N VAL A 63 16.34 5.03 -5.25
CA VAL A 63 16.28 6.50 -5.23
C VAL A 63 17.00 7.16 -4.05
N PRO A 64 16.89 6.72 -2.79
CA PRO A 64 17.57 7.40 -1.69
C PRO A 64 19.10 7.45 -1.83
N THR A 65 19.70 6.41 -2.37
CA THR A 65 21.16 6.34 -2.59
C THR A 65 21.61 7.09 -3.83
N MET A 66 20.76 7.18 -4.85
CA MET A 66 21.04 7.93 -6.10
C MET A 66 20.68 9.41 -6.00
N MET A 67 19.96 9.84 -4.97
CA MET A 67 19.45 11.19 -4.81
C MET A 67 20.56 12.27 -4.91
N PRO A 68 21.74 12.12 -4.27
CA PRO A 68 22.82 13.08 -4.42
C PRO A 68 23.31 13.22 -5.86
N SER A 69 23.51 12.11 -6.58
CA SER A 69 23.97 12.10 -7.98
C SER A 69 22.94 12.75 -8.91
N ILE A 70 21.66 12.42 -8.76
CA ILE A 70 20.54 13.00 -9.54
C ILE A 70 20.44 14.50 -9.28
N SER A 71 20.47 14.90 -8.00
CA SER A 71 20.33 16.32 -7.61
C SER A 71 21.49 17.16 -8.06
N SER A 72 22.71 16.62 -8.05
CA SER A 72 23.91 17.27 -8.55
C SER A 72 23.84 17.49 -10.07
N GLU A 73 23.42 16.48 -10.84
CA GLU A 73 23.31 16.59 -12.30
C GLU A 73 22.29 17.67 -12.72
N PHE A 74 21.13 17.70 -12.07
CA PHE A 74 20.07 18.66 -12.40
C PHE A 74 20.19 20.00 -11.66
N GLN A 75 21.10 20.15 -10.69
CA GLN A 75 21.30 21.34 -9.84
C GLN A 75 20.00 21.83 -9.15
N LYS A 76 19.08 20.90 -8.82
CA LYS A 76 17.77 21.18 -8.23
C LYS A 76 17.56 20.43 -6.91
N PHE A 77 18.42 20.70 -5.92
CA PHE A 77 18.40 20.03 -4.61
C PHE A 77 17.10 20.23 -3.83
N HIS A 78 16.43 21.38 -3.98
CA HIS A 78 15.17 21.68 -3.31
C HIS A 78 14.02 20.76 -3.75
N LEU A 79 14.11 20.15 -4.94
CA LEU A 79 13.13 19.19 -5.46
C LEU A 79 13.48 17.73 -5.16
N ALA A 80 14.65 17.45 -4.58
CA ALA A 80 15.12 16.08 -4.39
C ALA A 80 14.18 15.21 -3.55
N SER A 81 13.57 15.77 -2.51
CA SER A 81 12.58 15.07 -1.66
C SER A 81 11.34 14.61 -2.42
N TRP A 82 10.97 15.34 -3.50
CA TRP A 82 9.81 14.99 -4.31
C TRP A 82 9.97 13.69 -5.08
N LEU A 83 11.20 13.23 -5.34
CA LEU A 83 11.46 11.94 -5.99
C LEU A 83 10.89 10.76 -5.19
N GLY A 84 11.00 10.81 -3.87
CA GLY A 84 10.37 9.82 -2.98
C GLY A 84 8.90 10.11 -2.74
N THR A 85 8.58 11.36 -2.41
CA THR A 85 7.24 11.77 -2.00
C THR A 85 6.20 11.61 -3.12
N ALA A 86 6.54 11.92 -4.38
CA ALA A 86 5.63 11.74 -5.52
C ALA A 86 5.26 10.26 -5.72
N TYR A 87 6.22 9.36 -5.59
CA TYR A 87 5.98 7.93 -5.64
C TYR A 87 5.06 7.45 -4.50
N LEU A 88 5.34 7.88 -3.26
CA LEU A 88 4.54 7.50 -2.09
C LEU A 88 3.12 8.08 -2.15
N LEU A 89 2.97 9.32 -2.60
CA LEU A 89 1.68 9.98 -2.80
C LEU A 89 0.82 9.22 -3.80
N ALA A 90 1.38 8.87 -4.97
CA ALA A 90 0.69 8.08 -5.97
C ALA A 90 0.35 6.68 -5.43
N THR A 91 1.31 6.01 -4.78
CA THR A 91 1.10 4.69 -4.17
C THR A 91 -0.06 4.72 -3.18
N CYS A 92 -0.10 5.70 -2.28
CA CYS A 92 -1.16 5.86 -1.29
C CYS A 92 -2.53 6.07 -1.94
N THR A 93 -2.61 6.99 -2.91
CA THR A 93 -3.87 7.37 -3.57
C THR A 93 -4.47 6.24 -4.40
N PHE A 94 -3.62 5.50 -5.15
CA PHE A 94 -4.09 4.48 -6.07
C PHE A 94 -4.22 3.08 -5.44
N THR A 95 -3.67 2.83 -4.27
CA THR A 95 -3.79 1.55 -3.55
C THR A 95 -5.24 1.08 -3.38
N PRO A 96 -6.20 1.89 -2.89
CA PRO A 96 -7.60 1.47 -2.75
C PRO A 96 -8.27 1.20 -4.09
N LEU A 97 -7.90 1.98 -5.11
CA LEU A 97 -8.42 1.83 -6.47
C LEU A 97 -8.11 0.43 -7.03
N TYR A 98 -6.90 -0.09 -6.79
CA TYR A 98 -6.54 -1.45 -7.21
C TYR A 98 -7.31 -2.54 -6.48
N GLY A 99 -7.75 -2.31 -5.25
CA GLY A 99 -8.68 -3.19 -4.57
C GLY A 99 -9.99 -3.38 -5.35
N ARG A 100 -10.54 -2.28 -5.86
CA ARG A 100 -11.75 -2.28 -6.70
C ARG A 100 -11.48 -2.80 -8.11
N LEU A 101 -10.40 -2.33 -8.73
CA LEU A 101 -9.98 -2.75 -10.07
C LEU A 101 -9.78 -4.27 -10.15
N SER A 102 -9.29 -4.88 -9.08
CA SER A 102 -9.16 -6.33 -8.96
C SER A 102 -10.48 -7.09 -9.02
N ASN A 103 -11.59 -6.46 -8.62
CA ASN A 103 -12.93 -7.04 -8.75
C ASN A 103 -13.55 -6.81 -10.15
N VAL A 104 -13.12 -5.75 -10.84
CA VAL A 104 -13.60 -5.36 -12.19
C VAL A 104 -12.89 -6.16 -13.28
N MET A 105 -11.56 -6.08 -13.31
CA MET A 105 -10.71 -6.67 -14.35
C MET A 105 -10.27 -8.11 -14.02
N GLY A 106 -10.65 -8.61 -12.83
CA GLY A 106 -10.12 -9.84 -12.28
C GLY A 106 -8.67 -9.69 -11.77
N ARG A 107 -8.20 -10.69 -11.04
CA ARG A 107 -6.88 -10.65 -10.36
C ARG A 107 -5.72 -10.50 -11.35
N ARG A 108 -5.82 -11.17 -12.48
CA ARG A 108 -4.81 -11.11 -13.55
C ARG A 108 -4.74 -9.73 -14.18
N GLY A 109 -5.88 -9.15 -14.59
CA GLY A 109 -5.94 -7.84 -15.23
C GLY A 109 -5.40 -6.73 -14.31
N ALA A 110 -5.87 -6.68 -13.06
CA ALA A 110 -5.42 -5.69 -12.09
C ALA A 110 -3.92 -5.78 -11.78
N ASN A 111 -3.36 -7.00 -11.68
CA ASN A 111 -1.93 -7.15 -11.44
C ASN A 111 -1.09 -6.78 -12.68
N HIS A 112 -1.58 -7.10 -13.90
CA HIS A 112 -0.92 -6.67 -15.15
C HIS A 112 -0.86 -5.15 -15.27
N THR A 113 -1.97 -4.45 -14.98
CA THR A 113 -1.98 -2.97 -15.01
C THR A 113 -1.03 -2.39 -13.98
N ALA A 114 -0.93 -2.98 -12.78
CA ALA A 114 0.00 -2.55 -11.75
C ALA A 114 1.47 -2.68 -12.20
N ILE A 115 1.87 -3.85 -12.74
CA ILE A 115 3.23 -4.05 -13.26
C ILE A 115 3.49 -3.11 -14.45
N ALA A 116 2.53 -2.95 -15.36
CA ALA A 116 2.69 -2.09 -16.54
C ALA A 116 2.95 -0.63 -16.15
N PHE A 117 2.14 -0.05 -15.25
CA PHE A 117 2.38 1.32 -14.78
C PHE A 117 3.72 1.46 -14.06
N THR A 118 4.11 0.50 -13.22
CA THR A 118 5.42 0.53 -12.56
C THR A 118 6.55 0.47 -13.58
N ALA A 119 6.47 -0.43 -14.56
CA ALA A 119 7.48 -0.58 -15.61
C ALA A 119 7.58 0.67 -16.49
N ILE A 120 6.45 1.21 -16.97
CA ILE A 120 6.40 2.43 -17.78
C ILE A 120 7.01 3.59 -17.01
N GLY A 121 6.61 3.81 -15.75
CA GLY A 121 7.18 4.86 -14.91
C GLY A 121 8.69 4.67 -14.69
N THR A 122 9.15 3.42 -14.52
CA THR A 122 10.59 3.11 -14.37
C THR A 122 11.38 3.40 -15.66
N VAL A 123 10.82 3.06 -16.83
CA VAL A 123 11.41 3.44 -18.14
C VAL A 123 11.50 4.95 -18.27
N MET A 124 10.41 5.67 -17.97
CA MET A 124 10.38 7.13 -18.01
C MET A 124 11.39 7.74 -17.04
N CYS A 125 11.63 7.15 -15.85
CA CYS A 125 12.69 7.59 -14.95
C CYS A 125 14.07 7.50 -15.62
N GLY A 126 14.38 6.35 -16.25
CA GLY A 126 15.65 6.16 -16.96
C GLY A 126 15.86 7.09 -18.17
N LEU A 127 14.77 7.54 -18.79
CA LEU A 127 14.81 8.43 -19.96
C LEU A 127 14.65 9.92 -19.62
N SER A 128 14.47 10.28 -18.34
CA SER A 128 14.21 11.66 -17.91
C SER A 128 15.43 12.57 -18.16
N ARG A 129 15.13 13.79 -18.64
CA ARG A 129 16.14 14.81 -18.97
C ARG A 129 16.15 16.00 -18.01
N ASN A 130 15.15 16.11 -17.15
CA ASN A 130 15.04 17.15 -16.13
C ASN A 130 14.37 16.58 -14.87
N MET A 131 14.49 17.33 -13.76
CA MET A 131 13.99 16.90 -12.45
C MET A 131 12.47 16.76 -12.43
N GLU A 132 11.75 17.64 -13.13
CA GLU A 132 10.30 17.66 -13.17
C GLU A 132 9.75 16.41 -13.90
N SER A 133 10.35 16.05 -15.05
CA SER A 133 9.99 14.83 -15.77
C SER A 133 10.30 13.58 -14.95
N LEU A 134 11.38 13.58 -14.18
CA LEU A 134 11.72 12.48 -13.28
C LEU A 134 10.69 12.35 -12.13
N ILE A 135 10.26 13.47 -11.54
CA ILE A 135 9.21 13.48 -10.50
C ILE A 135 7.88 12.97 -11.08
N ALA A 136 7.50 13.40 -12.28
CA ALA A 136 6.31 12.90 -12.96
C ALA A 136 6.40 11.39 -13.26
N ALA A 137 7.56 10.91 -13.71
CA ALA A 137 7.81 9.49 -13.95
C ALA A 137 7.74 8.68 -12.65
N ARG A 138 8.25 9.21 -11.53
CA ARG A 138 8.12 8.61 -10.20
C ARG A 138 6.65 8.51 -9.76
N PHE A 139 5.84 9.53 -10.04
CA PHE A 139 4.41 9.50 -9.78
C PHE A 139 3.72 8.37 -10.57
N ILE A 140 4.02 8.23 -11.87
CA ILE A 140 3.49 7.15 -12.72
C ILE A 140 3.92 5.77 -12.19
N ALA A 141 5.20 5.60 -11.82
CA ALA A 141 5.68 4.37 -11.20
C ALA A 141 4.95 4.06 -9.88
N GLY A 142 4.63 5.09 -9.09
CA GLY A 142 3.88 4.99 -7.85
C GLY A 142 2.43 4.52 -8.04
N ILE A 143 1.77 4.91 -9.13
CA ILE A 143 0.45 4.38 -9.50
C ILE A 143 0.48 2.85 -9.53
N GLY A 144 1.45 2.28 -10.24
CA GLY A 144 1.62 0.83 -10.28
C GLY A 144 2.08 0.22 -8.96
N GLY A 145 2.97 0.89 -8.23
CA GLY A 145 3.49 0.44 -6.94
C GLY A 145 2.40 0.14 -5.91
N GLY A 146 1.38 1.01 -5.79
CA GLY A 146 0.21 0.77 -4.94
C GLY A 146 -0.58 -0.47 -5.35
N GLY A 147 -0.67 -0.72 -6.66
CA GLY A 147 -1.34 -1.90 -7.22
C GLY A 147 -0.61 -3.20 -6.93
N LEU A 148 0.71 -3.22 -6.99
CA LEU A 148 1.52 -4.42 -6.77
C LEU A 148 1.28 -5.02 -5.39
N PHE A 149 1.34 -4.21 -4.33
CA PHE A 149 1.09 -4.68 -2.97
C PHE A 149 -0.34 -5.15 -2.76
N THR A 150 -1.30 -4.36 -3.23
CA THR A 150 -2.73 -4.65 -3.04
C THR A 150 -3.13 -5.92 -3.76
N THR A 151 -2.77 -6.05 -5.05
CA THR A 151 -3.12 -7.23 -5.84
C THR A 151 -2.42 -8.49 -5.35
N ALA A 152 -1.13 -8.40 -4.93
CA ALA A 152 -0.41 -9.51 -4.33
C ALA A 152 -1.11 -10.02 -3.06
N THR A 153 -1.50 -9.11 -2.16
CA THR A 153 -2.21 -9.46 -0.92
C THR A 153 -3.57 -10.11 -1.19
N ILE A 154 -4.33 -9.58 -2.17
CA ILE A 154 -5.63 -10.13 -2.57
C ILE A 154 -5.46 -11.53 -3.18
N ILE A 155 -4.51 -11.72 -4.09
CA ILE A 155 -4.25 -13.02 -4.75
C ILE A 155 -3.86 -14.08 -3.70
N VAL A 156 -2.98 -13.74 -2.76
CA VAL A 156 -2.62 -14.63 -1.64
C VAL A 156 -3.85 -14.94 -0.78
N SER A 157 -4.70 -13.94 -0.53
CA SER A 157 -5.91 -14.13 0.26
C SER A 157 -6.93 -15.06 -0.40
N ASP A 158 -7.00 -15.08 -1.73
CA ASP A 158 -7.86 -15.98 -2.49
C ASP A 158 -7.36 -17.44 -2.43
N MET A 159 -6.03 -17.66 -2.45
CA MET A 159 -5.43 -19.00 -2.58
C MET A 159 -5.17 -19.73 -1.26
N TYR A 160 -5.22 -19.03 -0.12
CA TYR A 160 -4.82 -19.60 1.18
C TYR A 160 -5.84 -19.33 2.30
N THR A 161 -5.98 -20.28 3.24
CA THR A 161 -6.77 -20.12 4.46
C THR A 161 -6.12 -19.08 5.39
N LEU A 162 -6.87 -18.48 6.32
CA LEU A 162 -6.39 -17.46 7.25
C LEU A 162 -5.10 -17.86 7.99
N ARG A 163 -5.03 -19.11 8.43
CA ARG A 163 -3.86 -19.66 9.14
C ARG A 163 -2.60 -19.68 8.25
N ASN A 164 -2.74 -20.14 7.01
CA ASN A 164 -1.63 -20.24 6.06
C ASN A 164 -1.29 -18.89 5.42
N ARG A 165 -2.24 -17.95 5.33
CA ARG A 165 -2.00 -16.59 4.82
C ARG A 165 -0.89 -15.87 5.57
N GLY A 166 -0.87 -16.01 6.92
CA GLY A 166 0.18 -15.40 7.73
C GLY A 166 1.59 -15.82 7.32
N LEU A 167 1.78 -17.13 7.08
CA LEU A 167 3.06 -17.66 6.63
C LEU A 167 3.44 -17.16 5.23
N VAL A 168 2.50 -17.19 4.28
CA VAL A 168 2.76 -16.76 2.89
C VAL A 168 3.03 -15.25 2.82
N HIS A 169 2.34 -14.44 3.63
CA HIS A 169 2.65 -13.01 3.78
C HIS A 169 4.02 -12.79 4.44
N GLY A 170 4.42 -13.64 5.39
CA GLY A 170 5.76 -13.63 5.96
C GLY A 170 6.84 -13.83 4.90
N VAL A 171 6.67 -14.83 4.01
CA VAL A 171 7.58 -15.04 2.88
C VAL A 171 7.57 -13.88 1.90
N ALA A 172 6.39 -13.33 1.55
CA ALA A 172 6.28 -12.14 0.71
C ALA A 172 7.07 -10.95 1.27
N SER A 173 7.07 -10.79 2.59
CA SER A 173 7.81 -9.72 3.26
C SER A 173 9.31 -9.91 3.22
N CYS A 174 9.81 -11.15 3.07
CA CYS A 174 11.24 -11.37 2.81
C CYS A 174 11.64 -10.76 1.46
N PHE A 175 10.84 -10.95 0.41
CA PHE A 175 11.09 -10.32 -0.89
C PHE A 175 11.02 -8.79 -0.82
N ASN A 176 10.10 -8.24 -0.02
CA ASN A 176 10.06 -6.81 0.25
C ASN A 176 11.30 -6.33 1.00
N GLY A 177 11.70 -7.03 2.05
CA GLY A 177 12.91 -6.72 2.83
C GLY A 177 14.18 -6.79 1.99
N LEU A 178 14.29 -7.81 1.13
CA LEU A 178 15.38 -7.93 0.17
C LEU A 178 15.38 -6.76 -0.83
N GLY A 179 14.22 -6.37 -1.36
CA GLY A 179 14.11 -5.20 -2.25
C GLY A 179 14.57 -3.91 -1.59
N MET A 180 14.13 -3.66 -0.35
CA MET A 180 14.57 -2.49 0.43
C MET A 180 16.05 -2.54 0.80
N GLY A 181 16.54 -3.70 1.26
CA GLY A 181 17.91 -3.86 1.73
C GLY A 181 18.94 -3.83 0.60
N LEU A 182 18.63 -4.46 -0.53
CA LEU A 182 19.53 -4.51 -1.69
C LEU A 182 19.47 -3.23 -2.55
N GLY A 183 18.40 -2.44 -2.42
CA GLY A 183 18.24 -1.20 -3.17
C GLY A 183 19.40 -0.22 -2.98
N GLY A 184 19.87 -0.04 -1.74
CA GLY A 184 21.00 0.82 -1.42
C GLY A 184 22.31 0.39 -2.09
N PRO A 185 22.84 -0.79 -1.78
CA PRO A 185 24.10 -1.28 -2.34
C PRO A 185 24.07 -1.42 -3.88
N PHE A 186 23.00 -2.01 -4.45
CA PHE A 186 22.88 -2.13 -5.91
C PHE A 186 22.70 -0.78 -6.60
N GLY A 187 21.90 0.11 -6.01
CA GLY A 187 21.72 1.46 -6.54
C GLY A 187 23.02 2.25 -6.57
N GLY A 188 23.81 2.19 -5.49
CA GLY A 188 25.12 2.83 -5.42
C GLY A 188 26.09 2.25 -6.43
N LEU A 189 26.26 0.91 -6.44
CA LEU A 189 27.19 0.23 -7.36
C LEU A 189 26.87 0.50 -8.84
N ILE A 190 25.60 0.39 -9.23
CA ILE A 190 25.19 0.64 -10.62
C ILE A 190 25.37 2.13 -10.97
N THR A 191 25.08 3.03 -10.03
CA THR A 191 25.26 4.47 -10.24
C THR A 191 26.72 4.83 -10.44
N ASP A 192 27.62 4.22 -9.68
CA ASP A 192 29.06 4.48 -9.77
C ASP A 192 29.67 3.93 -11.06
N LEU A 193 29.17 2.78 -11.55
CA LEU A 193 29.71 2.09 -12.75
C LEU A 193 29.05 2.55 -14.07
N LEU A 194 27.73 2.74 -14.09
CA LEU A 194 26.92 2.91 -15.31
C LEU A 194 26.06 4.18 -15.29
N GLY A 195 26.07 4.91 -14.17
CA GLY A 195 25.21 6.07 -13.95
C GLY A 195 23.80 5.70 -13.45
N TRP A 196 23.14 6.65 -12.79
CA TRP A 196 21.83 6.41 -12.12
C TRP A 196 20.70 6.02 -13.08
N ARG A 197 20.75 6.44 -14.36
CA ARG A 197 19.74 6.06 -15.37
C ARG A 197 19.74 4.56 -15.63
N ALA A 198 20.92 3.95 -15.68
CA ALA A 198 21.07 2.51 -15.88
C ALA A 198 20.42 1.70 -14.77
N ALA A 199 20.42 2.21 -13.53
CA ALA A 199 19.79 1.54 -12.40
C ALA A 199 18.26 1.39 -12.54
N PHE A 200 17.60 2.33 -13.24
CA PHE A 200 16.19 2.18 -13.61
C PHE A 200 16.00 1.24 -14.80
N LEU A 201 16.81 1.38 -15.85
CA LEU A 201 16.62 0.61 -17.08
C LEU A 201 16.92 -0.89 -16.92
N LEU A 202 17.87 -1.26 -16.06
CA LEU A 202 18.20 -2.65 -15.76
C LEU A 202 17.06 -3.43 -15.05
N GLN A 203 16.05 -2.75 -14.51
CA GLN A 203 14.87 -3.40 -13.94
C GLN A 203 13.87 -3.88 -15.01
N ILE A 204 13.92 -3.36 -16.24
CA ILE A 204 12.92 -3.62 -17.28
C ILE A 204 12.81 -5.11 -17.65
N PRO A 205 13.91 -5.85 -17.90
CA PRO A 205 13.83 -7.27 -18.20
C PRO A 205 13.14 -8.08 -17.11
N LEU A 206 13.33 -7.69 -15.84
CA LEU A 206 12.71 -8.36 -14.69
C LEU A 206 11.19 -8.07 -14.63
N PHE A 207 10.75 -6.85 -14.98
CA PHE A 207 9.31 -6.54 -15.09
C PHE A 207 8.66 -7.35 -16.22
N VAL A 208 9.32 -7.49 -17.37
CA VAL A 208 8.83 -8.33 -18.48
C VAL A 208 8.72 -9.78 -18.04
N PHE A 209 9.71 -10.30 -17.33
CA PHE A 209 9.68 -11.67 -16.80
C PHE A 209 8.54 -11.86 -15.78
N ALA A 210 8.32 -10.91 -14.89
CA ALA A 210 7.18 -10.93 -13.95
C ALA A 210 5.83 -10.96 -14.69
N LEU A 211 5.67 -10.13 -15.74
CA LEU A 211 4.47 -10.12 -16.59
C LEU A 211 4.22 -11.49 -17.24
N ILE A 212 5.28 -12.12 -17.78
CA ILE A 212 5.20 -13.43 -18.39
C ILE A 212 4.76 -14.48 -17.37
N LEU A 213 5.37 -14.52 -16.19
CA LEU A 213 5.00 -15.46 -15.13
C LEU A 213 3.52 -15.35 -14.76
N ILE A 214 3.01 -14.13 -14.59
CA ILE A 214 1.62 -13.88 -14.23
C ILE A 214 0.67 -14.23 -15.38
N GLN A 215 1.05 -13.90 -16.62
CA GLN A 215 0.27 -14.21 -17.82
C GLN A 215 -0.01 -15.71 -17.96
N TYR A 216 0.99 -16.54 -17.69
CA TYR A 216 0.86 -18.00 -17.87
C TYR A 216 0.22 -18.70 -16.66
N ASN A 217 0.40 -18.21 -15.46
CA ASN A 217 0.01 -18.91 -14.23
C ASN A 217 -1.34 -18.48 -13.67
N ILE A 218 -1.74 -17.20 -13.74
CA ILE A 218 -3.05 -16.75 -13.25
C ILE A 218 -4.14 -17.06 -14.28
N ARG A 219 -4.80 -18.22 -14.11
CA ARG A 219 -5.88 -18.70 -14.97
C ARG A 219 -7.17 -19.02 -14.21
N TYR A 220 -7.22 -18.80 -12.90
CA TYR A 220 -8.42 -19.07 -12.11
C TYR A 220 -9.44 -17.93 -12.22
N VAL A 221 -10.71 -18.29 -12.04
CA VAL A 221 -11.84 -17.35 -12.03
C VAL A 221 -12.30 -17.17 -10.58
N THR A 222 -12.41 -15.92 -10.15
CA THR A 222 -13.06 -15.59 -8.88
C THR A 222 -14.58 -15.64 -9.09
N PRO A 223 -15.34 -16.35 -8.21
CA PRO A 223 -16.78 -16.34 -8.28
C PRO A 223 -17.31 -14.93 -8.03
N GLY A 224 -17.83 -14.30 -9.08
CA GLY A 224 -18.48 -13.00 -9.04
C GLY A 224 -19.40 -12.89 -10.25
N LYS A 225 -20.65 -12.39 -10.05
CA LYS A 225 -21.56 -12.15 -11.16
C LYS A 225 -20.87 -11.28 -12.21
N SER A 226 -20.84 -11.73 -13.44
CA SER A 226 -20.31 -11.00 -14.60
C SER A 226 -21.22 -9.79 -14.90
N LYS A 227 -21.01 -8.71 -14.15
CA LYS A 227 -21.51 -7.39 -14.56
C LYS A 227 -20.59 -6.89 -15.67
N GLY A 228 -21.15 -6.21 -16.67
CA GLY A 228 -20.36 -5.69 -17.79
C GLY A 228 -19.20 -4.82 -17.28
N THR A 229 -18.01 -5.00 -17.85
CA THR A 229 -16.78 -4.29 -17.43
C THR A 229 -16.99 -2.76 -17.37
N MET A 230 -17.78 -2.21 -18.30
CA MET A 230 -18.10 -0.78 -18.34
C MET A 230 -18.96 -0.33 -17.16
N GLU A 231 -19.92 -1.16 -16.72
CA GLU A 231 -20.76 -0.84 -15.56
C GLU A 231 -19.94 -0.85 -14.27
N MET A 232 -18.98 -1.77 -14.17
CA MET A 232 -18.10 -1.86 -13.01
C MET A 232 -17.09 -0.71 -12.97
N LEU A 233 -16.55 -0.27 -14.12
CA LEU A 233 -15.69 0.93 -14.21
C LEU A 233 -16.43 2.20 -13.78
N LYS A 234 -17.70 2.36 -14.13
CA LYS A 234 -18.53 3.49 -13.69
C LYS A 234 -18.81 3.52 -12.18
N ARG A 235 -18.57 2.40 -11.47
CA ARG A 235 -18.74 2.31 -10.01
C ARG A 235 -17.48 2.70 -9.23
N ILE A 236 -16.34 2.84 -9.91
CA ILE A 236 -15.10 3.29 -9.30
C ILE A 236 -15.24 4.74 -8.87
N ASP A 237 -14.87 5.04 -7.65
CA ASP A 237 -14.86 6.38 -7.11
C ASP A 237 -13.63 7.17 -7.55
N TYR A 238 -13.72 7.71 -8.77
CA TYR A 238 -12.66 8.59 -9.30
C TYR A 238 -12.60 9.92 -8.56
N LEU A 239 -13.75 10.43 -8.11
CA LEU A 239 -13.84 11.71 -7.40
C LEU A 239 -13.21 11.59 -6.02
N GLY A 240 -13.50 10.51 -5.27
CA GLY A 240 -12.85 10.22 -4.00
C GLY A 240 -11.35 10.03 -4.15
N SER A 241 -10.88 9.34 -5.19
CA SER A 241 -9.44 9.20 -5.46
C SER A 241 -8.77 10.54 -5.78
N LEU A 242 -9.42 11.41 -6.56
CA LEU A 242 -8.88 12.74 -6.91
C LEU A 242 -8.86 13.66 -5.67
N THR A 243 -9.95 13.69 -4.92
CA THR A 243 -10.03 14.49 -3.69
C THR A 243 -9.01 14.01 -2.66
N LEU A 244 -8.79 12.70 -2.53
CA LEU A 244 -7.74 12.12 -1.68
C LEU A 244 -6.34 12.55 -2.15
N LEU A 245 -6.07 12.53 -3.46
CA LEU A 245 -4.78 12.96 -4.02
C LEU A 245 -4.48 14.41 -3.64
N VAL A 246 -5.44 15.30 -3.81
CA VAL A 246 -5.26 16.73 -3.47
C VAL A 246 -5.20 16.91 -1.95
N ALA A 247 -6.03 16.20 -1.18
CA ALA A 247 -6.05 16.25 0.28
C ALA A 247 -4.71 15.83 0.91
N LEU A 248 -4.02 14.85 0.31
CA LEU A 248 -2.69 14.41 0.77
C LEU A 248 -1.56 15.24 0.14
N GLY A 249 -1.70 15.65 -1.11
CA GLY A 249 -0.68 16.42 -1.83
C GLY A 249 -0.52 17.84 -1.28
N SER A 250 -1.63 18.52 -0.97
CA SER A 250 -1.61 19.89 -0.51
C SER A 250 -0.83 20.11 0.80
N PRO A 251 -0.97 19.28 1.85
CA PRO A 251 -0.11 19.39 3.05
C PRO A 251 1.38 19.21 2.74
N LEU A 252 1.73 18.37 1.76
CA LEU A 252 3.12 18.17 1.36
C LEU A 252 3.70 19.43 0.70
N PHE A 253 2.93 20.08 -0.19
CA PHE A 253 3.32 21.34 -0.79
C PHE A 253 3.45 22.45 0.26
N PHE A 254 2.49 22.53 1.20
CA PHE A 254 2.57 23.46 2.32
C PHE A 254 3.84 23.26 3.15
N LEU A 255 4.11 22.03 3.59
CA LEU A 255 5.29 21.71 4.41
C LEU A 255 6.60 21.98 3.64
N SER A 256 6.64 21.67 2.35
CA SER A 256 7.78 21.96 1.50
C SER A 256 8.03 23.47 1.36
N ALA A 257 7.01 24.24 1.01
CA ALA A 257 7.14 25.69 0.87
C ALA A 257 7.54 26.37 2.18
N ARG A 258 6.88 25.99 3.29
CA ARG A 258 7.11 26.64 4.58
C ARG A 258 8.45 26.27 5.22
N TYR A 259 8.84 25.00 5.20
CA TYR A 259 9.98 24.49 5.96
C TYR A 259 11.23 24.20 5.10
N ASN A 260 11.06 23.68 3.88
CA ASN A 260 12.21 23.44 3.00
C ASN A 260 12.68 24.71 2.29
N GLU A 261 11.72 25.51 1.76
CA GLU A 261 12.02 26.78 1.09
C GLU A 261 12.07 27.95 2.07
N SER A 262 11.61 27.78 3.32
CA SER A 262 11.60 28.79 4.38
C SER A 262 10.81 30.07 4.01
N LEU A 263 9.72 29.90 3.22
CA LEU A 263 8.88 31.02 2.81
C LEU A 263 8.07 31.58 4.00
N PRO A 264 7.82 32.90 4.05
CA PRO A 264 7.03 33.51 5.11
C PRO A 264 5.56 33.05 5.05
N TRP A 265 4.86 33.12 6.19
CA TRP A 265 3.43 32.74 6.28
C TRP A 265 2.50 33.57 5.39
N SER A 266 2.92 34.79 5.02
CA SER A 266 2.15 35.70 4.17
C SER A 266 2.18 35.34 2.68
N GLU A 267 3.03 34.40 2.28
CA GLU A 267 3.19 34.07 0.87
C GLU A 267 2.09 33.13 0.36
N ALA A 268 1.55 33.42 -0.82
CA ALA A 268 0.48 32.62 -1.43
C ALA A 268 0.88 31.15 -1.61
N ARG A 269 2.16 30.86 -1.88
CA ARG A 269 2.68 29.47 -1.99
C ARG A 269 2.61 28.68 -0.69
N VAL A 270 2.43 29.34 0.46
CA VAL A 270 2.25 28.71 1.77
C VAL A 270 0.76 28.64 2.12
N ILE A 271 0.02 29.74 1.95
CA ILE A 271 -1.39 29.83 2.33
C ILE A 271 -2.27 28.97 1.41
N THR A 272 -2.06 29.04 0.08
CA THR A 272 -2.90 28.31 -0.89
C THR A 272 -2.90 26.79 -0.65
N PRO A 273 -1.76 26.08 -0.51
CA PRO A 273 -1.77 24.67 -0.22
C PRO A 273 -2.39 24.33 1.14
N LEU A 274 -2.28 25.21 2.14
CA LEU A 274 -2.89 25.00 3.45
C LEU A 274 -4.42 25.06 3.35
N ILE A 275 -4.96 26.07 2.66
CA ILE A 275 -6.42 26.17 2.41
C ILE A 275 -6.90 24.97 1.59
N LEU A 276 -6.19 24.61 0.52
CA LEU A 276 -6.53 23.44 -0.29
C LEU A 276 -6.52 22.15 0.54
N ALA A 277 -5.57 21.98 1.44
CA ALA A 277 -5.54 20.83 2.35
C ALA A 277 -6.83 20.73 3.17
N ILE A 278 -7.26 21.83 3.80
CA ILE A 278 -8.46 21.84 4.62
C ILE A 278 -9.71 21.58 3.76
N VAL A 279 -9.85 22.30 2.64
CA VAL A 279 -11.01 22.18 1.74
C VAL A 279 -11.12 20.77 1.17
N PHE A 280 -10.01 20.18 0.69
CA PHE A 280 -10.04 18.86 0.08
C PHE A 280 -10.09 17.71 1.09
N ILE A 281 -9.62 17.87 2.33
CA ILE A 281 -9.86 16.90 3.40
C ILE A 281 -11.35 16.86 3.73
N LEU A 282 -11.99 18.02 3.91
CA LEU A 282 -13.44 18.11 4.14
C LEU A 282 -14.23 17.64 2.91
N GLY A 283 -13.80 18.02 1.71
CA GLY A 283 -14.37 17.57 0.45
C GLY A 283 -14.28 16.06 0.27
N PHE A 284 -13.14 15.45 0.58
CA PHE A 284 -12.96 14.00 0.55
C PHE A 284 -13.92 13.28 1.51
N LEU A 285 -14.02 13.77 2.75
CA LEU A 285 -14.99 13.23 3.72
C LEU A 285 -16.42 13.37 3.22
N GLY A 286 -16.77 14.51 2.62
CA GLY A 286 -18.09 14.74 2.03
C GLY A 286 -18.39 13.79 0.86
N VAL A 287 -17.45 13.59 -0.04
CA VAL A 287 -17.59 12.63 -1.15
C VAL A 287 -17.79 11.21 -0.62
N GLU A 288 -16.95 10.78 0.33
CA GLU A 288 -16.98 9.45 0.92
C GLU A 288 -18.30 9.14 1.65
N LEU A 289 -18.87 10.13 2.35
CA LEU A 289 -20.06 9.93 3.16
C LEU A 289 -21.36 10.07 2.36
N PHE A 290 -21.41 10.94 1.33
CA PHE A 290 -22.67 11.33 0.68
C PHE A 290 -22.73 11.02 -0.81
N LEU A 291 -21.61 11.01 -1.55
CA LEU A 291 -21.61 10.89 -3.00
C LEU A 291 -21.14 9.53 -3.53
N ALA A 292 -20.17 8.91 -2.85
CA ALA A 292 -19.54 7.70 -3.36
C ALA A 292 -20.46 6.49 -3.26
N LYS A 293 -20.75 5.85 -4.41
CA LYS A 293 -21.52 4.59 -4.46
C LYS A 293 -20.72 3.42 -3.87
N GLU A 294 -19.42 3.41 -4.08
CA GLU A 294 -18.48 2.43 -3.54
C GLU A 294 -17.27 3.16 -2.97
N PRO A 295 -17.38 3.69 -1.73
CA PRO A 295 -16.40 4.59 -1.15
C PRO A 295 -15.04 3.92 -0.94
N VAL A 296 -13.96 4.71 -1.05
CA VAL A 296 -12.56 4.29 -0.87
C VAL A 296 -12.28 3.91 0.59
N LEU A 297 -12.75 4.74 1.53
CA LEU A 297 -12.59 4.53 2.97
C LEU A 297 -13.50 3.44 3.54
N ALA A 298 -14.51 2.97 2.77
CA ALA A 298 -15.54 2.05 3.25
C ALA A 298 -16.12 2.48 4.62
N PRO A 299 -17.03 3.50 4.68
CA PRO A 299 -17.53 4.10 5.92
C PRO A 299 -18.06 3.08 6.94
N GLY A 300 -18.62 1.95 6.48
CA GLY A 300 -19.02 0.86 7.35
C GLY A 300 -17.89 0.21 8.16
N MET A 301 -16.63 0.34 7.72
CA MET A 301 -15.46 -0.09 8.51
C MET A 301 -15.07 0.94 9.56
N LEU A 302 -15.28 2.23 9.29
CA LEU A 302 -15.01 3.30 10.26
C LEU A 302 -15.97 3.27 11.45
N GLN A 303 -17.14 2.63 11.32
CA GLN A 303 -18.08 2.43 12.40
C GLN A 303 -17.73 1.23 13.30
N GLN A 304 -16.80 0.38 12.87
CA GLN A 304 -16.40 -0.82 13.59
C GLN A 304 -15.10 -0.58 14.36
N LYS A 305 -15.10 -0.94 15.65
CA LYS A 305 -13.98 -0.71 16.57
C LYS A 305 -12.66 -1.34 16.09
N VAL A 306 -12.68 -2.58 15.60
CA VAL A 306 -11.44 -3.28 15.21
C VAL A 306 -10.80 -2.70 13.96
N PRO A 307 -11.51 -2.47 12.84
CA PRO A 307 -10.93 -1.81 11.67
C PRO A 307 -10.34 -0.44 11.97
N VAL A 308 -11.01 0.39 12.78
CA VAL A 308 -10.49 1.72 13.17
C VAL A 308 -9.18 1.61 13.95
N LEU A 309 -9.11 0.71 14.94
CA LEU A 309 -7.89 0.50 15.72
C LEU A 309 -6.74 -0.03 14.85
N VAL A 310 -7.03 -0.95 13.92
CA VAL A 310 -6.03 -1.45 12.97
C VAL A 310 -5.58 -0.35 12.01
N GLY A 311 -6.51 0.46 11.49
CA GLY A 311 -6.19 1.61 10.65
C GLY A 311 -5.28 2.60 11.38
N ALA A 312 -5.64 3.02 12.58
CA ALA A 312 -4.84 3.93 13.41
C ALA A 312 -3.45 3.36 13.72
N SER A 313 -3.37 2.06 14.07
CA SER A 313 -2.08 1.38 14.27
C SER A 313 -1.22 1.38 13.01
N ASN A 314 -1.79 1.05 11.85
CA ASN A 314 -1.07 1.02 10.57
C ASN A 314 -0.58 2.41 10.15
N PHE A 315 -1.38 3.45 10.40
CA PHE A 315 -0.97 4.84 10.20
C PHE A 315 0.27 5.19 11.04
N LEU A 316 0.22 4.93 12.35
CA LEU A 316 1.32 5.26 13.27
C LEU A 316 2.59 4.44 12.97
N VAL A 317 2.45 3.15 12.67
CA VAL A 317 3.58 2.28 12.27
C VAL A 317 4.16 2.74 10.94
N GLY A 318 3.32 3.08 9.96
CA GLY A 318 3.75 3.62 8.67
C GLY A 318 4.52 4.93 8.82
N ALA A 319 4.00 5.86 9.62
CA ALA A 319 4.64 7.14 9.91
C ALA A 319 6.02 6.96 10.56
N CYS A 320 6.10 6.15 11.61
CA CYS A 320 7.38 5.88 12.29
C CYS A 320 8.40 5.21 11.36
N ASN A 321 8.01 4.13 10.68
CA ASN A 321 8.94 3.34 9.87
C ASN A 321 9.60 4.18 8.77
N PHE A 322 8.82 4.99 8.05
CA PHE A 322 9.35 5.84 6.99
C PHE A 322 10.12 7.05 7.52
N SER A 323 9.71 7.64 8.64
CA SER A 323 10.48 8.69 9.32
C SER A 323 11.90 8.19 9.66
N VAL A 324 12.01 7.03 10.30
CA VAL A 324 13.33 6.48 10.64
C VAL A 324 14.10 6.06 9.38
N THR A 325 13.47 5.35 8.45
CA THR A 325 14.15 4.89 7.21
C THR A 325 14.75 6.06 6.42
N TYR A 326 14.09 7.22 6.43
CA TYR A 326 14.53 8.40 5.70
C TYR A 326 15.65 9.18 6.42
N PHE A 327 15.53 9.34 7.74
CA PHE A 327 16.46 10.16 8.53
C PHE A 327 17.64 9.39 9.14
N TYR A 328 17.54 8.06 9.27
CA TYR A 328 18.60 7.26 9.85
C TYR A 328 19.92 7.27 9.06
N PRO A 329 19.93 7.12 7.72
CA PRO A 329 21.16 7.27 6.94
C PRO A 329 21.77 8.67 7.01
N MET A 330 20.94 9.71 7.20
CA MET A 330 21.41 11.10 7.30
C MET A 330 22.31 11.30 8.53
N TRP A 331 22.06 10.58 9.64
CA TRP A 331 22.95 10.59 10.80
C TRP A 331 24.37 10.21 10.41
N PHE A 332 24.54 9.09 9.69
CA PHE A 332 25.85 8.59 9.30
C PHE A 332 26.53 9.45 8.22
N GLN A 333 25.75 10.00 7.30
CA GLN A 333 26.30 10.85 6.23
C GLN A 333 26.78 12.20 6.74
N VAL A 334 26.04 12.83 7.66
CA VAL A 334 26.25 14.21 8.08
C VAL A 334 26.96 14.31 9.41
N VAL A 335 26.52 13.54 10.42
CA VAL A 335 27.12 13.59 11.77
C VAL A 335 28.41 12.80 11.82
N MET A 336 28.42 11.59 11.22
CA MET A 336 29.60 10.71 11.18
C MET A 336 30.49 10.93 9.95
N LEU A 337 30.09 11.79 9.01
CA LEU A 337 30.78 12.10 7.75
C LEU A 337 31.12 10.86 6.89
N GLN A 338 30.32 9.80 7.01
CA GLN A 338 30.50 8.58 6.22
C GLN A 338 30.05 8.78 4.76
N SER A 339 30.47 7.86 3.86
CA SER A 339 29.97 7.83 2.49
C SER A 339 28.48 7.49 2.43
N ALA A 340 27.80 7.92 1.37
CA ALA A 340 26.38 7.60 1.18
C ALA A 340 26.12 6.08 1.10
N SER A 341 27.04 5.33 0.49
CA SER A 341 26.98 3.87 0.42
C SER A 341 27.05 3.23 1.81
N THR A 342 28.02 3.63 2.65
CA THR A 342 28.17 3.11 4.01
C THR A 342 26.96 3.46 4.88
N ALA A 343 26.49 4.70 4.79
CA ALA A 343 25.30 5.14 5.52
C ALA A 343 24.04 4.37 5.09
N GLY A 344 23.90 4.07 3.81
CA GLY A 344 22.82 3.22 3.28
C GLY A 344 22.91 1.78 3.78
N MET A 345 24.11 1.23 3.95
CA MET A 345 24.31 -0.11 4.53
C MET A 345 23.81 -0.25 5.97
N HIS A 346 23.80 0.83 6.76
CA HIS A 346 23.23 0.82 8.12
C HIS A 346 21.71 0.55 8.15
N LEU A 347 20.99 0.63 7.01
CA LEU A 347 19.61 0.20 6.89
C LEU A 347 19.44 -1.32 6.66
N MET A 348 20.51 -2.04 6.26
CA MET A 348 20.40 -3.49 5.97
C MET A 348 19.95 -4.30 7.21
N PRO A 349 20.43 -4.05 8.43
CA PRO A 349 19.95 -4.75 9.63
C PRO A 349 18.43 -4.58 9.84
N ASN A 350 17.87 -3.40 9.52
CA ASN A 350 16.43 -3.17 9.56
C ASN A 350 15.66 -4.08 8.56
N SER A 351 16.14 -4.15 7.32
CA SER A 351 15.50 -4.95 6.27
C SER A 351 15.57 -6.45 6.58
N VAL A 352 16.72 -6.93 7.06
CA VAL A 352 16.92 -8.32 7.50
C VAL A 352 16.02 -8.64 8.68
N SER A 353 16.01 -7.80 9.71
CA SER A 353 15.19 -8.01 10.91
C SER A 353 13.69 -7.95 10.59
N MET A 354 13.27 -7.09 9.65
CA MET A 354 11.89 -7.02 9.18
C MET A 354 11.49 -8.32 8.45
N SER A 355 12.37 -8.90 7.64
CA SER A 355 12.12 -10.18 6.98
C SER A 355 12.00 -11.33 7.98
N ILE A 356 12.93 -11.39 8.95
CA ILE A 356 12.89 -12.39 10.03
C ILE A 356 11.65 -12.22 10.89
N GLY A 357 11.30 -11.00 11.27
CA GLY A 357 10.11 -10.69 12.06
C GLY A 357 8.80 -11.08 11.34
N SER A 358 8.75 -10.89 10.03
CA SER A 358 7.60 -11.30 9.20
C SER A 358 7.42 -12.80 9.16
N LEU A 359 8.51 -13.54 8.91
CA LEU A 359 8.48 -15.02 8.93
C LEU A 359 8.13 -15.54 10.31
N PHE A 360 8.74 -14.97 11.35
CA PHE A 360 8.48 -15.31 12.74
C PHE A 360 7.00 -15.10 13.09
N ALA A 361 6.43 -13.95 12.76
CA ALA A 361 5.02 -13.66 13.00
C ALA A 361 4.11 -14.67 12.27
N GLY A 362 4.41 -14.95 10.99
CA GLY A 362 3.68 -15.92 10.20
C GLY A 362 3.74 -17.33 10.77
N TRP A 363 4.94 -17.79 11.15
CA TRP A 363 5.16 -19.09 11.77
C TRP A 363 4.47 -19.20 13.12
N MET A 364 4.61 -18.20 13.98
CA MET A 364 3.95 -18.18 15.29
C MET A 364 2.43 -18.18 15.18
N MET A 365 1.85 -17.40 14.26
CA MET A 365 0.40 -17.40 14.02
C MET A 365 -0.07 -18.74 13.46
N HIS A 366 0.70 -19.37 12.59
CA HIS A 366 0.39 -20.70 12.06
C HIS A 366 0.41 -21.76 13.16
N SER A 367 1.42 -21.75 14.05
CA SER A 367 1.58 -22.76 15.11
C SER A 367 0.60 -22.56 16.27
N THR A 368 0.35 -21.31 16.69
CA THR A 368 -0.50 -21.01 17.86
C THR A 368 -1.98 -20.80 17.54
N GLY A 369 -2.32 -20.53 16.28
CA GLY A 369 -3.66 -20.13 15.85
C GLY A 369 -4.12 -18.77 16.42
N ARG A 370 -3.25 -17.96 17.02
CA ARG A 370 -3.58 -16.71 17.68
C ARG A 370 -2.59 -15.60 17.30
N TYR A 371 -3.05 -14.35 17.30
CA TYR A 371 -2.23 -13.18 16.91
C TYR A 371 -1.98 -12.19 18.05
N LYS A 372 -2.89 -12.09 19.04
CA LYS A 372 -2.84 -11.03 20.06
C LYS A 372 -1.62 -11.13 20.97
N ARG A 373 -1.33 -12.34 21.51
CA ARG A 373 -0.18 -12.54 22.40
C ARG A 373 1.13 -12.20 21.72
N ILE A 374 1.29 -12.61 20.46
CA ILE A 374 2.46 -12.33 19.64
C ILE A 374 2.64 -10.82 19.47
N ASN A 375 1.54 -10.13 19.13
CA ASN A 375 1.54 -8.68 18.97
C ASN A 375 1.89 -7.93 20.26
N LEU A 376 1.37 -8.35 21.41
CA LEU A 376 1.64 -7.70 22.69
C LEU A 376 3.10 -7.87 23.13
N ILE A 377 3.68 -9.07 22.99
CA ILE A 377 5.06 -9.33 23.41
C ILE A 377 6.06 -8.61 22.50
N PHE A 378 5.93 -8.81 21.18
CA PHE A 378 6.90 -8.28 20.22
C PHE A 378 6.54 -6.89 19.67
N GLY A 379 5.31 -6.45 19.85
CA GLY A 379 4.84 -5.12 19.41
C GLY A 379 5.45 -3.95 20.19
N ILE A 380 6.14 -4.17 21.31
CA ILE A 380 6.89 -3.13 22.05
C ILE A 380 8.28 -2.89 21.45
N PHE A 381 8.80 -3.82 20.65
CA PHE A 381 10.16 -3.75 20.08
C PHE A 381 10.40 -2.48 19.23
N PRO A 382 9.45 -1.97 18.43
CA PRO A 382 9.62 -0.70 17.73
C PRO A 382 9.93 0.47 18.66
N PHE A 383 9.31 0.53 19.84
CA PHE A 383 9.58 1.56 20.83
C PHE A 383 10.99 1.41 21.42
N ILE A 384 11.41 0.19 21.70
CA ILE A 384 12.78 -0.08 22.15
C ILE A 384 13.79 0.37 21.08
N GLY A 385 13.57 -0.01 19.81
CA GLY A 385 14.45 0.36 18.70
C GLY A 385 14.55 1.87 18.48
N THR A 386 13.42 2.58 18.45
CA THR A 386 13.42 4.05 18.30
C THR A 386 14.06 4.76 19.48
N THR A 387 13.91 4.23 20.70
CA THR A 387 14.58 4.76 21.89
C THR A 387 16.09 4.53 21.82
N LEU A 388 16.55 3.36 21.37
CA LEU A 388 17.99 3.11 21.14
C LEU A 388 18.57 4.05 20.08
N ILE A 389 17.85 4.25 18.96
CA ILE A 389 18.26 5.16 17.90
C ILE A 389 18.34 6.61 18.41
N SER A 390 17.41 7.04 19.27
CA SER A 390 17.41 8.39 19.83
C SER A 390 18.59 8.67 20.77
N ARG A 391 19.27 7.62 21.25
CA ARG A 391 20.45 7.69 22.10
C ARG A 391 21.77 7.61 21.33
N LEU A 392 21.75 7.55 19.99
CA LEU A 392 22.96 7.61 19.17
C LEU A 392 23.76 8.89 19.46
N ARG A 393 25.08 8.72 19.55
CA ARG A 393 26.07 9.77 19.74
C ARG A 393 27.21 9.56 18.75
N GLU A 394 28.06 10.55 18.57
CA GLU A 394 29.24 10.46 17.71
C GLU A 394 30.23 9.41 18.18
N ASP A 395 30.37 9.24 19.52
CA ASP A 395 31.21 8.25 20.18
C ASP A 395 30.57 6.85 20.32
N SER A 396 29.36 6.67 19.77
CA SER A 396 28.69 5.36 19.82
C SER A 396 29.50 4.30 19.09
N GLY A 397 29.78 3.20 19.78
CA GLY A 397 30.48 2.06 19.19
C GLY A 397 29.72 1.40 18.01
N PRO A 398 30.41 0.58 17.21
CA PRO A 398 29.84 -0.05 16.02
C PRO A 398 28.62 -0.92 16.35
N ILE A 399 28.59 -1.60 17.48
CA ILE A 399 27.46 -2.43 17.91
C ILE A 399 26.20 -1.58 18.02
N HIS A 400 26.26 -0.43 18.69
CA HIS A 400 25.11 0.45 18.83
C HIS A 400 24.68 1.04 17.48
N SER A 401 25.62 1.46 16.65
CA SER A 401 25.36 2.05 15.35
C SER A 401 24.69 1.08 14.37
N TRP A 402 25.03 -0.21 14.41
CA TRP A 402 24.48 -1.22 13.49
C TRP A 402 23.24 -1.94 14.02
N LEU A 403 23.18 -2.23 15.32
CA LEU A 403 22.15 -3.11 15.88
C LEU A 403 20.96 -2.36 16.50
N SER A 404 21.08 -1.05 16.77
CA SER A 404 19.99 -0.25 17.38
C SER A 404 18.69 -0.26 16.58
N ILE A 405 18.76 -0.44 15.26
CA ILE A 405 17.61 -0.43 14.35
C ILE A 405 16.91 -1.80 14.27
N ILE A 406 17.54 -2.90 14.70
CA ILE A 406 17.00 -4.26 14.59
C ILE A 406 15.64 -4.43 15.30
N PRO A 407 15.45 -3.98 16.56
CA PRO A 407 14.17 -4.12 17.24
C PRO A 407 13.04 -3.38 16.52
N LEU A 408 13.35 -2.24 15.88
CA LEU A 408 12.38 -1.49 15.09
C LEU A 408 11.87 -2.31 13.91
N GLY A 409 12.75 -2.86 13.08
CA GLY A 409 12.38 -3.65 11.90
C GLY A 409 11.61 -4.91 12.28
N PHE A 410 12.11 -5.68 13.22
CA PHE A 410 11.49 -6.91 13.71
C PHE A 410 10.07 -6.65 14.24
N GLY A 411 9.94 -5.71 15.18
CA GLY A 411 8.67 -5.42 15.83
C GLY A 411 7.63 -4.79 14.89
N ASN A 412 8.05 -3.93 13.95
CA ASN A 412 7.16 -3.38 12.92
C ASN A 412 6.61 -4.48 12.01
N ALA A 413 7.43 -5.43 11.60
CA ALA A 413 6.99 -6.55 10.78
C ALA A 413 5.97 -7.42 11.52
N VAL A 414 6.24 -7.78 12.78
CA VAL A 414 5.30 -8.53 13.62
C VAL A 414 3.99 -7.76 13.77
N ALA A 415 4.05 -6.47 14.06
CA ALA A 415 2.86 -5.64 14.24
C ALA A 415 2.00 -5.58 12.96
N LEU A 416 2.60 -5.31 11.80
CA LEU A 416 1.88 -5.19 10.54
C LEU A 416 1.17 -6.50 10.15
N HIS A 417 1.87 -7.65 10.29
CA HIS A 417 1.29 -8.95 9.92
C HIS A 417 0.20 -9.39 10.88
N THR A 418 0.41 -9.23 12.17
CA THR A 418 -0.62 -9.59 13.17
C THR A 418 -1.85 -8.69 13.06
N MET A 419 -1.69 -7.41 12.74
CA MET A 419 -2.81 -6.48 12.56
C MET A 419 -3.58 -6.73 11.27
N LEU A 420 -2.91 -7.09 10.18
CA LEU A 420 -3.59 -7.51 8.96
C LEU A 420 -4.45 -8.75 9.20
N ILE A 421 -3.91 -9.76 9.85
CA ILE A 421 -4.66 -10.99 10.16
C ILE A 421 -5.79 -10.71 11.15
N ALA A 422 -5.57 -9.86 12.17
CA ALA A 422 -6.62 -9.43 13.09
C ALA A 422 -7.80 -8.76 12.35
N LEU A 423 -7.50 -7.89 11.40
CA LEU A 423 -8.53 -7.24 10.58
C LEU A 423 -9.32 -8.27 9.76
N LEU A 424 -8.62 -9.15 9.03
CA LEU A 424 -9.26 -10.14 8.16
C LEU A 424 -10.08 -11.16 8.95
N ALA A 425 -9.70 -11.50 10.18
CA ALA A 425 -10.44 -12.41 11.05
C ALA A 425 -11.79 -11.83 11.54
N HIS A 426 -11.93 -10.50 11.56
CA HIS A 426 -13.15 -9.80 11.97
C HIS A 426 -14.05 -9.40 10.80
N LEU A 427 -13.61 -9.60 9.56
CA LEU A 427 -14.37 -9.24 8.37
C LEU A 427 -14.98 -10.47 7.69
N PRO A 428 -16.18 -10.37 7.10
CA PRO A 428 -16.73 -11.42 6.25
C PRO A 428 -15.90 -11.56 4.97
N GLU A 429 -15.87 -12.75 4.36
CA GLU A 429 -15.07 -13.06 3.17
C GLU A 429 -15.29 -12.06 2.01
N SER A 430 -16.54 -11.60 1.81
CA SER A 430 -16.91 -10.63 0.78
C SER A 430 -16.23 -9.26 0.94
N HIS A 431 -15.77 -8.90 2.14
CA HIS A 431 -15.17 -7.60 2.46
C HIS A 431 -13.65 -7.66 2.68
N MET A 432 -13.02 -8.83 2.57
CA MET A 432 -11.58 -8.98 2.82
C MET A 432 -10.70 -8.14 1.89
N ALA A 433 -11.06 -8.06 0.60
CA ALA A 433 -10.32 -7.23 -0.37
C ALA A 433 -10.40 -5.74 0.00
N VAL A 434 -11.60 -5.28 0.39
CA VAL A 434 -11.83 -3.90 0.84
C VAL A 434 -11.08 -3.61 2.14
N GLY A 435 -11.11 -4.55 3.10
CA GLY A 435 -10.36 -4.45 4.36
C GLY A 435 -8.85 -4.37 4.15
N THR A 436 -8.32 -5.17 3.23
CA THR A 436 -6.91 -5.09 2.86
C THR A 436 -6.56 -3.71 2.27
N GLY A 437 -7.39 -3.20 1.36
CA GLY A 437 -7.23 -1.85 0.81
C GLY A 437 -7.28 -0.77 1.88
N PHE A 438 -8.24 -0.86 2.82
CA PHE A 438 -8.35 0.03 3.98
C PHE A 438 -7.08 0.04 4.83
N ALA A 439 -6.56 -1.13 5.20
CA ALA A 439 -5.35 -1.25 6.00
C ALA A 439 -4.12 -0.64 5.28
N GLN A 440 -3.99 -0.86 3.98
CA GLN A 440 -2.91 -0.30 3.17
C GLN A 440 -3.04 1.21 2.96
N LEU A 441 -4.27 1.73 2.80
CA LEU A 441 -4.53 3.17 2.70
C LEU A 441 -4.04 3.91 3.95
N PHE A 442 -4.46 3.47 5.14
CA PHE A 442 -4.04 4.10 6.40
C PHE A 442 -2.52 4.02 6.59
N ARG A 443 -1.91 2.89 6.22
CA ARG A 443 -0.45 2.75 6.23
C ARG A 443 0.21 3.74 5.28
N GLY A 444 -0.29 3.88 4.05
CA GLY A 444 0.21 4.81 3.04
C GLY A 444 0.10 6.26 3.48
N ILE A 445 -1.04 6.68 4.04
CA ILE A 445 -1.23 8.01 4.61
C ILE A 445 -0.19 8.27 5.71
N GLY A 446 0.00 7.30 6.61
CA GLY A 446 1.01 7.37 7.65
C GLY A 446 2.43 7.55 7.09
N GLN A 447 2.82 6.78 6.07
CA GLN A 447 4.13 6.89 5.43
C GLN A 447 4.37 8.30 4.87
N VAL A 448 3.41 8.82 4.12
CA VAL A 448 3.51 10.15 3.48
C VAL A 448 3.59 11.26 4.52
N LEU A 449 2.63 11.30 5.44
CA LEU A 449 2.57 12.34 6.47
C LEU A 449 3.70 12.21 7.50
N GLY A 450 4.12 10.99 7.83
CA GLY A 450 5.23 10.72 8.72
C GLY A 450 6.53 11.35 8.25
N VAL A 451 6.89 11.14 6.98
CA VAL A 451 8.09 11.77 6.37
C VAL A 451 7.96 13.29 6.35
N ALA A 452 6.79 13.81 5.94
CA ALA A 452 6.58 15.25 5.80
C ALA A 452 6.67 15.97 7.15
N ILE A 453 6.00 15.45 8.18
CA ILE A 453 6.02 16.01 9.54
C ILE A 453 7.43 15.90 10.13
N SER A 454 8.10 14.77 9.96
CA SER A 454 9.48 14.58 10.41
C SER A 454 10.45 15.56 9.74
N SER A 455 10.26 15.80 8.42
CA SER A 455 11.04 16.80 7.69
C SER A 455 10.81 18.21 8.23
N ALA A 456 9.57 18.58 8.51
CA ALA A 456 9.24 19.87 9.11
C ALA A 456 9.86 20.06 10.50
N ILE A 457 9.76 19.03 11.37
CA ILE A 457 10.39 19.01 12.70
C ILE A 457 11.92 19.16 12.57
N PHE A 458 12.53 18.36 11.67
CA PHE A 458 13.96 18.39 11.42
C PHE A 458 14.42 19.76 10.96
N GLN A 459 13.81 20.33 9.93
CA GLN A 459 14.21 21.62 9.36
C GLN A 459 14.02 22.77 10.34
N SER A 460 12.90 22.79 11.07
CA SER A 460 12.63 23.80 12.09
C SER A 460 13.65 23.76 13.23
N ARG A 461 13.98 22.53 13.71
CA ARG A 461 14.95 22.37 14.78
C ARG A 461 16.37 22.68 14.32
N LEU A 462 16.72 22.25 13.10
CA LEU A 462 18.02 22.51 12.50
C LEU A 462 18.28 24.01 12.34
N ASP A 463 17.31 24.76 11.81
CA ASP A 463 17.39 26.22 11.67
C ASP A 463 17.64 26.91 13.03
N ALA A 464 16.86 26.53 14.04
CA ALA A 464 17.00 27.07 15.38
C ALA A 464 18.37 26.78 16.01
N GLU A 465 18.92 25.57 15.84
CA GLU A 465 20.22 25.19 16.41
C GLU A 465 21.40 25.80 15.64
N LEU A 466 21.29 25.94 14.30
CA LEU A 466 22.30 26.66 13.50
C LEU A 466 22.36 28.15 13.88
N ARG A 467 21.23 28.84 14.02
CA ARG A 467 21.16 30.24 14.43
C ARG A 467 21.77 30.50 15.81
N LYS A 468 21.67 29.52 16.72
CA LYS A 468 22.29 29.62 18.07
C LYS A 468 23.82 29.53 18.05
N ARG A 469 24.43 28.86 17.06
CA ARG A 469 25.86 28.55 17.03
C ARG A 469 26.65 29.40 16.05
N PHE A 470 26.01 29.81 14.95
CA PHE A 470 26.66 30.60 13.92
C PHE A 470 26.43 32.11 14.15
N HIS A 471 27.47 32.80 14.61
CA HIS A 471 27.48 34.24 14.85
C HIS A 471 28.49 34.96 13.96
N VAL A 472 28.67 34.49 12.71
CA VAL A 472 29.57 35.07 11.72
C VAL A 472 28.87 36.15 10.89
N PRO A 473 29.60 37.12 10.30
CA PRO A 473 29.00 38.25 9.54
C PRO A 473 28.05 37.81 8.43
N ASP A 474 28.25 36.64 7.80
CA ASP A 474 27.41 36.09 6.73
C ASP A 474 26.63 34.82 7.16
N ALA A 475 26.26 34.75 8.45
CA ALA A 475 25.62 33.57 9.05
C ALA A 475 24.37 33.14 8.28
N GLU A 476 23.55 34.07 7.81
CA GLU A 476 22.27 33.78 7.14
C GLU A 476 22.48 33.02 5.82
N ASN A 477 23.46 33.44 5.01
CA ASN A 477 23.81 32.78 3.76
C ASN A 477 24.43 31.40 4.03
N LEU A 478 25.32 31.32 5.01
CA LEU A 478 25.96 30.07 5.43
C LEU A 478 24.94 29.06 5.94
N ILE A 479 24.00 29.45 6.81
CA ILE A 479 22.90 28.62 7.31
C ILE A 479 22.03 28.14 6.15
N ARG A 480 21.72 29.03 5.19
CA ARG A 480 20.94 28.66 4.01
C ARG A 480 21.67 27.62 3.13
N GLN A 481 22.98 27.75 2.94
CA GLN A 481 23.79 26.78 2.20
C GLN A 481 23.86 25.43 2.92
N ILE A 482 24.13 25.41 4.23
CA ILE A 482 24.15 24.20 5.05
C ILE A 482 22.81 23.47 5.00
N ARG A 483 21.69 24.20 5.06
CA ARG A 483 20.34 23.60 5.00
C ARG A 483 19.99 23.06 3.62
N ARG A 484 20.53 23.63 2.54
CA ARG A 484 20.28 23.21 1.16
C ARG A 484 21.17 22.07 0.69
N ASN A 485 22.39 22.02 1.18
CA ASN A 485 23.39 21.03 0.77
C ASN A 485 24.15 20.49 1.97
N SER A 486 23.77 19.30 2.43
CA SER A 486 24.45 18.65 3.55
C SER A 486 25.92 18.28 3.26
N ASN A 487 26.30 18.11 1.98
CA ASN A 487 27.70 17.84 1.61
C ASN A 487 28.59 19.05 1.81
N TYR A 488 28.05 20.27 1.79
CA TYR A 488 28.79 21.51 2.04
C TYR A 488 29.44 21.52 3.44
N ILE A 489 28.90 20.76 4.40
CA ILE A 489 29.47 20.61 5.75
C ILE A 489 30.90 20.07 5.72
N ARG A 490 31.24 19.23 4.73
CA ARG A 490 32.59 18.66 4.57
C ARG A 490 33.64 19.70 4.14
N GLU A 491 33.19 20.78 3.53
CA GLU A 491 34.02 21.89 3.00
C GLU A 491 34.24 22.98 4.04
N LEU A 492 33.51 22.95 5.19
CA LEU A 492 33.60 23.96 6.23
C LEU A 492 34.89 23.82 7.05
N PRO A 493 35.40 24.93 7.60
CA PRO A 493 36.47 24.93 8.61
C PRO A 493 36.09 24.04 9.80
N SER A 494 37.07 23.38 10.44
CA SER A 494 36.86 22.35 11.48
C SER A 494 35.92 22.79 12.60
N GLU A 495 36.00 24.03 13.06
CA GLU A 495 35.13 24.57 14.11
C GLU A 495 33.69 24.72 13.65
N GLN A 496 33.46 25.30 12.46
CA GLN A 496 32.13 25.46 11.87
C GLN A 496 31.52 24.11 11.50
N GLN A 497 32.35 23.15 11.05
CA GLN A 497 31.94 21.77 10.77
C GLN A 497 31.41 21.10 12.04
N ALA A 498 32.09 21.26 13.18
CA ALA A 498 31.65 20.72 14.47
C ALA A 498 30.29 21.32 14.87
N TYR A 499 30.13 22.66 14.80
CA TYR A 499 28.84 23.32 15.10
C TYR A 499 27.69 22.85 14.19
N ALA A 500 27.97 22.64 12.89
CA ALA A 500 26.97 22.11 11.97
C ALA A 500 26.59 20.67 12.32
N ARG A 501 27.56 19.78 12.59
CA ARG A 501 27.33 18.38 12.97
C ARG A 501 26.50 18.27 14.25
N ASP A 502 26.84 19.03 15.29
CA ASP A 502 26.07 19.08 16.54
C ASP A 502 24.63 19.54 16.30
N SER A 503 24.44 20.56 15.45
CA SER A 503 23.09 21.06 15.11
C SER A 503 22.25 19.98 14.40
N TYR A 504 22.86 19.25 13.46
CA TYR A 504 22.23 18.11 12.79
C TYR A 504 21.92 16.97 13.77
N ALA A 505 22.84 16.65 14.66
CA ALA A 505 22.65 15.59 15.67
C ALA A 505 21.45 15.88 16.57
N LEU A 506 21.30 17.11 17.05
CA LEU A 506 20.15 17.52 17.88
C LEU A 506 18.83 17.54 17.10
N ALA A 507 18.85 18.00 15.86
CA ALA A 507 17.67 18.00 15.00
C ALA A 507 17.21 16.57 14.70
N LEU A 508 18.11 15.66 14.35
CA LEU A 508 17.83 14.24 14.12
C LEU A 508 17.32 13.53 15.38
N LYS A 509 17.92 13.81 16.54
CA LYS A 509 17.46 13.29 17.83
C LYS A 509 16.01 13.67 18.10
N THR A 510 15.59 14.88 17.76
CA THR A 510 14.20 15.33 17.90
C THR A 510 13.26 14.50 17.03
N VAL A 511 13.64 14.19 15.78
CA VAL A 511 12.90 13.31 14.89
C VAL A 511 12.79 11.89 15.46
N TYR A 512 13.87 11.34 16.05
CA TYR A 512 13.83 9.99 16.64
C TYR A 512 12.96 9.93 17.90
N ILE A 513 12.93 10.99 18.70
CA ILE A 513 12.00 11.11 19.84
C ILE A 513 10.54 11.14 19.32
N PHE A 514 10.27 11.91 18.28
CA PHE A 514 8.94 11.91 17.64
C PHE A 514 8.57 10.49 17.14
N ALA A 515 9.50 9.77 16.51
CA ALA A 515 9.28 8.38 16.09
C ALA A 515 9.01 7.45 17.30
N ALA A 516 9.67 7.65 18.44
CA ALA A 516 9.40 6.90 19.68
C ALA A 516 7.99 7.18 20.22
N CYS A 517 7.52 8.42 20.17
CA CYS A 517 6.15 8.76 20.51
C CYS A 517 5.13 8.07 19.59
N LEU A 518 5.40 8.01 18.29
CA LEU A 518 4.53 7.30 17.34
C LEU A 518 4.46 5.79 17.64
N THR A 519 5.58 5.16 17.98
CA THR A 519 5.62 3.71 18.24
C THR A 519 4.92 3.32 19.54
N ILE A 520 5.08 4.10 20.61
CA ILE A 520 4.37 3.83 21.86
C ILE A 520 2.86 4.08 21.69
N SER A 521 2.47 5.14 20.97
CA SER A 521 1.07 5.39 20.63
C SER A 521 0.47 4.24 19.81
N ALA A 522 1.21 3.71 18.82
CA ALA A 522 0.78 2.55 18.05
C ALA A 522 0.62 1.30 18.94
N TYR A 523 1.48 1.10 19.91
CA TYR A 523 1.36 0.00 20.87
C TYR A 523 0.09 0.13 21.72
N LEU A 524 -0.17 1.31 22.28
CA LEU A 524 -1.35 1.58 23.10
C LEU A 524 -2.67 1.38 22.32
N VAL A 525 -2.71 1.84 21.08
CA VAL A 525 -3.89 1.66 20.17
C VAL A 525 -4.20 0.18 19.93
N ARG A 526 -3.20 -0.71 19.96
CA ARG A 526 -3.39 -2.15 19.74
C ARG A 526 -3.89 -2.92 20.96
N LEU A 527 -3.73 -2.39 22.17
CA LEU A 527 -4.11 -3.08 23.41
C LEU A 527 -5.59 -3.52 23.44
N PRO A 528 -6.57 -2.67 23.05
CA PRO A 528 -8.00 -3.01 23.13
C PRO A 528 -8.48 -3.96 22.02
N ILE A 529 -7.63 -4.35 21.04
CA ILE A 529 -8.03 -5.29 19.97
C ILE A 529 -8.29 -6.67 20.59
N PRO A 530 -9.47 -7.28 20.38
CA PRO A 530 -9.80 -8.58 20.95
C PRO A 530 -8.96 -9.71 20.33
N ASP A 531 -8.71 -10.77 21.09
CA ASP A 531 -8.08 -11.99 20.58
C ASP A 531 -9.14 -12.89 19.94
N GLN A 532 -8.80 -13.50 18.82
CA GLN A 532 -9.64 -14.51 18.17
C GLN A 532 -8.78 -15.71 17.77
N ASP A 533 -9.38 -16.90 17.91
CA ASP A 533 -8.86 -18.14 17.36
C ASP A 533 -9.09 -18.14 15.84
N LEU A 534 -8.01 -18.28 15.07
CA LEU A 534 -8.04 -18.16 13.62
C LEU A 534 -8.80 -19.31 12.95
N ASP A 535 -8.79 -20.51 13.54
CA ASP A 535 -9.50 -21.67 13.01
C ASP A 535 -11.02 -21.49 13.23
N LYS A 536 -11.43 -20.99 14.41
CA LYS A 536 -12.84 -20.65 14.70
C LYS A 536 -13.34 -19.48 13.84
N ALA A 537 -12.51 -18.46 13.63
CA ALA A 537 -12.87 -17.34 12.76
C ALA A 537 -13.11 -17.82 11.32
N HIS A 538 -12.25 -18.68 10.80
CA HIS A 538 -12.40 -19.25 9.46
C HIS A 538 -13.65 -20.15 9.34
N ALA A 539 -13.92 -20.98 10.34
CA ALA A 539 -15.15 -21.80 10.38
C ALA A 539 -16.42 -20.92 10.37
N ARG A 540 -16.44 -19.84 11.16
CA ARG A 540 -17.57 -18.88 11.17
C ARG A 540 -17.75 -18.20 9.82
N GLN A 541 -16.67 -17.78 9.16
CA GLN A 541 -16.74 -17.14 7.84
C GLN A 541 -17.31 -18.11 6.79
N ARG A 542 -16.89 -19.36 6.79
CA ARG A 542 -17.44 -20.40 5.91
C ARG A 542 -18.93 -20.64 6.16
N ALA A 543 -19.33 -20.80 7.41
CA ALA A 543 -20.73 -21.00 7.76
C ALA A 543 -21.61 -19.80 7.33
N GLN A 544 -21.12 -18.57 7.48
CA GLN A 544 -21.81 -17.37 7.01
C GLN A 544 -21.90 -17.31 5.48
N ALA A 545 -20.85 -17.71 4.77
CA ALA A 545 -20.84 -17.77 3.31
C ALA A 545 -21.82 -18.83 2.77
N GLU A 546 -21.88 -19.99 3.41
CA GLU A 546 -22.82 -21.07 3.10
C GLU A 546 -24.27 -20.64 3.38
N ALA A 547 -24.55 -20.04 4.53
CA ALA A 547 -25.88 -19.52 4.87
C ALA A 547 -26.38 -18.48 3.86
N ARG A 548 -25.50 -17.57 3.42
CA ARG A 548 -25.82 -16.58 2.34
C ARG A 548 -26.06 -17.25 1.00
N ARG A 549 -25.31 -18.30 0.65
CA ARG A 549 -25.55 -19.07 -0.58
C ARG A 549 -26.91 -19.75 -0.54
N ASN A 550 -27.26 -20.39 0.56
CA ASN A 550 -28.52 -21.07 0.72
C ASN A 550 -29.72 -20.10 0.66
N SER A 551 -29.64 -18.96 1.37
CA SER A 551 -30.69 -17.93 1.31
C SER A 551 -30.85 -17.32 -0.10
N THR A 552 -29.75 -17.16 -0.85
CA THR A 552 -29.82 -16.67 -2.24
C THR A 552 -30.41 -17.74 -3.16
N ALA A 553 -30.14 -19.02 -2.92
CA ALA A 553 -30.73 -20.14 -3.67
C ALA A 553 -32.23 -20.30 -3.38
N GLU A 554 -32.64 -20.15 -2.11
CA GLU A 554 -34.06 -20.17 -1.71
C GLU A 554 -34.85 -19.01 -2.35
N VAL A 555 -34.31 -17.79 -2.35
CA VAL A 555 -34.94 -16.65 -3.02
C VAL A 555 -35.03 -16.85 -4.53
N ALA A 556 -34.01 -17.46 -5.14
CA ALA A 556 -34.03 -17.78 -6.58
C ALA A 556 -35.06 -18.87 -6.91
N THR A 557 -35.19 -19.90 -6.06
CA THR A 557 -36.20 -20.95 -6.20
C THR A 557 -37.63 -20.42 -5.95
N THR A 558 -37.82 -19.57 -4.97
CA THR A 558 -39.12 -18.90 -4.70
C THR A 558 -39.55 -18.01 -5.84
N ASN A 559 -38.62 -17.24 -6.42
CA ASN A 559 -38.89 -16.41 -7.61
C ASN A 559 -39.17 -17.26 -8.87
N ALA A 560 -38.49 -18.41 -9.03
CA ALA A 560 -38.76 -19.33 -10.13
C ALA A 560 -40.13 -20.02 -9.98
N VAL A 561 -40.53 -20.40 -8.78
CA VAL A 561 -41.87 -20.96 -8.50
C VAL A 561 -42.96 -19.89 -8.66
N ALA A 562 -42.73 -18.64 -8.26
CA ALA A 562 -43.66 -17.55 -8.47
C ALA A 562 -43.84 -17.22 -9.97
N SER A 563 -42.78 -17.33 -10.79
CA SER A 563 -42.87 -17.12 -12.23
C SER A 563 -43.54 -18.28 -12.98
N THR A 564 -43.53 -19.51 -12.45
CA THR A 564 -44.24 -20.65 -13.02
C THR A 564 -45.72 -20.72 -12.57
N SER A 565 -46.08 -20.16 -11.43
CA SER A 565 -47.47 -20.10 -10.96
C SER A 565 -48.29 -18.99 -11.61
N THR A 566 -47.69 -18.00 -12.24
CA THR A 566 -48.37 -16.95 -13.04
C THR A 566 -48.60 -17.35 -14.50
N GLY A 567 -48.10 -18.53 -14.91
CA GLY A 567 -48.22 -19.05 -16.29
C GLY A 567 -49.39 -20.02 -16.55
N SER A 568 -50.18 -20.42 -15.53
CA SER A 568 -51.29 -21.36 -15.70
C SER A 568 -52.58 -20.79 -15.11
N GLY A 569 -53.32 -20.08 -15.93
CA GLY A 569 -54.69 -19.71 -15.60
C GLY A 569 -55.11 -18.28 -15.87
N LEU A 570 -55.15 -17.91 -17.13
CA LEU A 570 -56.03 -16.85 -17.59
C LEU A 570 -56.94 -17.45 -18.66
N PRO A 571 -58.29 -17.51 -18.44
CA PRO A 571 -59.20 -17.84 -19.53
C PRO A 571 -59.18 -16.74 -20.55
N THR A 572 -59.04 -17.12 -21.82
CA THR A 572 -59.24 -16.25 -22.99
C THR A 572 -60.60 -15.59 -22.90
N PRO A 573 -60.73 -14.26 -23.00
CA PRO A 573 -62.03 -13.62 -23.22
C PRO A 573 -62.43 -13.86 -24.67
N GLU A 574 -63.56 -14.60 -24.87
CA GLU A 574 -64.32 -14.65 -26.12
C GLU A 574 -64.78 -13.25 -26.49
N TYR A 575 -64.30 -12.76 -27.61
CA TYR A 575 -64.83 -11.58 -28.27
C TYR A 575 -65.99 -12.02 -29.17
N PRO A 576 -67.23 -11.45 -29.07
CA PRO A 576 -68.30 -11.68 -30.02
C PRO A 576 -68.01 -10.98 -31.35
N ALA A 577 -68.26 -11.69 -32.46
CA ALA A 577 -68.15 -11.21 -33.81
C ALA A 577 -69.02 -9.99 -34.01
N ARG A 578 -68.47 -8.89 -34.53
CA ARG A 578 -69.23 -7.78 -35.12
C ARG A 578 -69.10 -7.80 -36.65
N SER A 579 -70.27 -7.82 -37.30
CA SER A 579 -70.51 -7.65 -38.72
C SER A 579 -70.15 -6.23 -39.20
N PRO A 580 -69.85 -6.07 -40.49
CA PRO A 580 -69.40 -4.80 -41.05
C PRO A 580 -70.54 -3.94 -41.51
N THR A 581 -70.52 -2.64 -41.28
CA THR A 581 -71.15 -1.59 -42.16
C THR A 581 -70.72 -0.18 -41.70
N GLU A 582 -70.46 0.61 -42.75
CA GLU A 582 -70.57 2.08 -42.94
C GLU A 582 -69.47 3.00 -42.45
N THR A 583 -68.71 3.45 -43.42
CA THR A 583 -68.48 4.76 -44.09
C THR A 583 -68.66 6.06 -43.30
N GLU A 584 -67.70 6.92 -43.59
CA GLU A 584 -67.72 8.42 -43.56
C GLU A 584 -67.04 9.10 -42.39
N THR A 585 -66.08 9.83 -42.71
CA THR A 585 -65.68 11.19 -43.07
C THR A 585 -64.68 11.81 -42.12
N GLU A 586 -63.58 12.23 -42.70
CA GLU A 586 -62.72 13.30 -42.18
C GLU A 586 -63.49 14.62 -41.97
N PRO A 587 -63.09 15.53 -41.09
CA PRO A 587 -62.20 16.57 -41.56
C PRO A 587 -61.22 17.19 -40.48
N GLU A 588 -60.11 17.66 -41.07
CA GLU A 588 -59.40 18.94 -40.81
C GLU A 588 -58.87 19.31 -39.42
N GLU A 589 -57.53 19.50 -39.45
CA GLU A 589 -56.78 20.46 -38.61
C GLU A 589 -57.42 21.86 -38.54
N PRO A 590 -57.08 22.67 -37.50
CA PRO A 590 -56.01 23.59 -37.72
C PRO A 590 -55.13 23.87 -36.51
N ALA A 591 -53.87 24.29 -36.87
CA ALA A 591 -52.84 24.95 -36.18
C ALA A 591 -53.22 25.98 -35.09
N ALA A 592 -52.42 25.96 -33.96
CA ALA A 592 -51.74 27.11 -33.38
C ALA A 592 -50.65 26.61 -32.44
#